data_0fe1390aead943c7b66e2ce1584fd998
#
_entry.id   0fe1390aead943c7b66e2ce1584fd998
#
_cell.length_a   1.000
_cell.length_b   1.000
_cell.length_c   1.000
_cell.angle_alpha   90.00
_cell.angle_beta   90.00
_cell.angle_gamma   90.00
#
_symmetry.space_group_name_H-M   'P 1'
#
loop_
_entity.id
_entity.type
_entity.pdbx_description
1 polymer ?
#
loop_
_entity_poly.entity_id
_entity_poly.type
_entity_poly.pdbx_seq_one_letter_code
_entity_poly.pdbx_strand_id
1 'polypeptide(L)'
;HVYPIAAITKDSGGETLTEMADLKLGGAVGFSDDGRPVMNARVMRLAMEIARSLRMPILAHEEDIQLSAGGVMREGAVSTRLGLRGIPAQSESTMIARDVELAELTGVHLHICHVSSVRSLKTIELAKQWRCRVTCEVTPHHLMLTDEDIAGFDARYKVNPPLGFKTDREALRVALADGLIDVIATDHAPHHQDEKRCEFEQAMFGMIGLETALPLCLSLVRDGVISLRELIRRMTIEPAKILGLAVGALAVGAIADVTLFDPNESWTVGDAPHFSRSTNTPFWGKSLTGRVKATIVGGKVVYRDGEML
;
A
#
# COMPACT_ATOMS: atom_id res chain seq x y z
N HIS A 1 -1.26 -4.85 -18.05
CA HIS A 1 0.11 -4.33 -18.02
C HIS A 1 0.67 -4.45 -16.61
N VAL A 2 1.96 -4.80 -16.50
CA VAL A 2 2.68 -4.91 -15.24
C VAL A 2 3.90 -3.99 -15.31
N TYR A 3 4.08 -3.16 -14.30
CA TYR A 3 5.16 -2.21 -14.18
C TYR A 3 6.01 -2.54 -12.95
N PRO A 4 7.20 -3.12 -13.11
CA PRO A 4 8.02 -3.55 -11.99
C PRO A 4 8.63 -2.38 -11.23
N ILE A 5 8.66 -2.47 -9.91
CA ILE A 5 9.47 -1.66 -9.01
C ILE A 5 10.68 -2.51 -8.63
N ALA A 6 11.88 -1.98 -8.83
CA ALA A 6 13.10 -2.72 -8.61
C ALA A 6 13.71 -2.45 -7.24
N ALA A 7 14.56 -3.36 -6.74
CA ALA A 7 15.20 -3.20 -5.46
C ALA A 7 16.19 -2.03 -5.43
N ILE A 8 16.24 -1.31 -4.32
CA ILE A 8 17.25 -0.28 -4.03
C ILE A 8 18.59 -0.94 -3.76
N THR A 9 18.59 -1.97 -2.91
CA THR A 9 19.81 -2.67 -2.49
C THR A 9 19.79 -4.13 -2.94
N LYS A 10 20.99 -4.72 -3.08
CA LYS A 10 21.13 -6.15 -3.45
C LYS A 10 20.48 -7.00 -2.38
N ASP A 11 19.64 -7.95 -2.81
CA ASP A 11 18.87 -8.85 -1.95
C ASP A 11 17.96 -8.12 -0.94
N SER A 12 17.65 -6.85 -1.20
CA SER A 12 16.96 -5.95 -0.26
C SER A 12 17.62 -5.99 1.14
N GLY A 13 18.96 -6.04 1.16
CA GLY A 13 19.75 -6.20 2.39
C GLY A 13 20.13 -4.88 3.07
N GLY A 14 19.81 -3.73 2.46
CA GLY A 14 20.05 -2.40 3.04
C GLY A 14 21.50 -1.90 3.00
N GLU A 15 22.46 -2.67 2.43
CA GLU A 15 23.89 -2.39 2.52
C GLU A 15 24.53 -1.93 1.20
N THR A 16 24.26 -2.62 0.12
CA THR A 16 24.90 -2.41 -1.19
C THR A 16 23.86 -2.09 -2.24
N LEU A 17 24.01 -0.95 -2.92
CA LEU A 17 23.09 -0.54 -3.99
C LEU A 17 23.08 -1.54 -5.15
N THR A 18 21.94 -1.66 -5.78
CA THR A 18 21.79 -2.35 -7.07
C THR A 18 22.31 -1.47 -8.21
N GLU A 19 22.41 -2.05 -9.41
CA GLU A 19 22.71 -1.31 -10.64
C GLU A 19 21.44 -0.59 -11.14
N MET A 20 21.03 0.46 -10.41
CA MET A 20 19.73 1.14 -10.58
C MET A 20 19.51 1.64 -12.02
N ALA A 21 20.57 2.07 -12.71
CA ALA A 21 20.49 2.51 -14.10
C ALA A 21 20.12 1.35 -15.04
N ASP A 22 20.72 0.17 -14.85
CA ASP A 22 20.42 -1.02 -15.66
C ASP A 22 19.01 -1.55 -15.36
N LEU A 23 18.58 -1.52 -14.10
CA LEU A 23 17.22 -1.89 -13.71
C LEU A 23 16.17 -0.98 -14.37
N LYS A 24 16.43 0.33 -14.46
CA LYS A 24 15.59 1.24 -15.23
C LYS A 24 15.57 0.89 -16.73
N LEU A 25 16.71 0.59 -17.34
CA LEU A 25 16.76 0.14 -18.73
C LEU A 25 16.00 -1.17 -18.93
N GLY A 26 15.97 -2.04 -17.91
CA GLY A 26 15.16 -3.25 -17.86
C GLY A 26 13.65 -3.03 -17.70
N GLY A 27 13.20 -1.79 -17.52
CA GLY A 27 11.78 -1.43 -17.47
C GLY A 27 11.24 -1.12 -16.07
N ALA A 28 12.10 -1.01 -15.05
CA ALA A 28 11.67 -0.57 -13.73
C ALA A 28 11.11 0.86 -13.77
N VAL A 29 10.02 1.09 -13.03
CA VAL A 29 9.31 2.39 -12.96
C VAL A 29 9.54 3.14 -11.64
N GLY A 30 10.17 2.50 -10.66
CA GLY A 30 10.53 3.02 -9.35
C GLY A 30 11.50 2.09 -8.65
N PHE A 31 11.96 2.48 -7.46
CA PHE A 31 12.86 1.67 -6.64
C PHE A 31 12.32 1.52 -5.22
N SER A 32 12.39 0.31 -4.67
CA SER A 32 11.96 -0.02 -3.32
C SER A 32 12.68 -1.26 -2.81
N ASP A 33 12.95 -1.31 -1.52
CA ASP A 33 13.27 -2.55 -0.81
C ASP A 33 12.05 -3.03 0.02
N ASP A 34 10.83 -2.76 -0.45
CA ASP A 34 9.59 -2.98 0.29
C ASP A 34 9.55 -4.28 1.09
N GLY A 35 9.00 -4.15 2.32
CA GLY A 35 9.06 -5.15 3.37
C GLY A 35 10.39 -5.18 4.14
N ARG A 36 11.42 -4.44 3.66
CA ARG A 36 12.71 -4.26 4.36
C ARG A 36 13.18 -2.83 4.19
N PRO A 37 13.20 -2.01 5.26
CA PRO A 37 13.65 -0.63 5.17
C PRO A 37 15.15 -0.53 4.94
N VAL A 38 15.61 0.45 4.18
CA VAL A 38 17.02 0.79 4.09
C VAL A 38 17.42 1.56 5.34
N MET A 39 17.88 0.87 6.37
CA MET A 39 18.22 1.46 7.68
C MET A 39 19.41 2.41 7.62
N ASN A 40 20.38 2.14 6.75
CA ASN A 40 21.57 2.97 6.60
C ASN A 40 21.25 4.26 5.84
N ALA A 41 21.19 5.39 6.55
CA ALA A 41 20.86 6.70 5.99
C ALA A 41 21.81 7.13 4.86
N ARG A 42 23.10 6.72 4.89
CA ARG A 42 24.06 7.00 3.82
C ARG A 42 23.71 6.23 2.55
N VAL A 43 23.34 4.96 2.67
CA VAL A 43 22.92 4.12 1.53
C VAL A 43 21.64 4.69 0.93
N MET A 44 20.64 5.02 1.76
CA MET A 44 19.40 5.64 1.31
C MET A 44 19.65 6.97 0.59
N ARG A 45 20.51 7.84 1.13
CA ARG A 45 20.87 9.10 0.47
C ARG A 45 21.49 8.86 -0.91
N LEU A 46 22.46 7.96 -1.04
CA LEU A 46 23.07 7.63 -2.34
C LEU A 46 22.05 7.06 -3.33
N ALA A 47 21.14 6.19 -2.86
CA ALA A 47 20.04 5.70 -3.68
C ALA A 47 19.14 6.83 -4.19
N MET A 48 18.78 7.77 -3.31
CA MET A 48 17.98 8.94 -3.66
C MET A 48 18.69 9.87 -4.68
N GLU A 49 19.99 10.10 -4.55
CA GLU A 49 20.77 10.89 -5.51
C GLU A 49 20.78 10.22 -6.90
N ILE A 50 20.96 8.90 -6.96
CA ILE A 50 20.90 8.12 -8.21
C ILE A 50 19.47 8.15 -8.78
N ALA A 51 18.46 7.84 -8.00
CA ALA A 51 17.05 7.84 -8.42
C ALA A 51 16.65 9.22 -8.96
N ARG A 52 17.10 10.30 -8.32
CA ARG A 52 16.88 11.68 -8.77
C ARG A 52 17.51 11.93 -10.15
N SER A 53 18.75 11.48 -10.36
CA SER A 53 19.44 11.61 -11.67
C SER A 53 18.72 10.81 -12.77
N LEU A 54 18.18 9.66 -12.41
CA LEU A 54 17.36 8.81 -13.27
C LEU A 54 15.93 9.31 -13.46
N ARG A 55 15.49 10.36 -12.75
CA ARG A 55 14.10 10.85 -12.71
C ARG A 55 13.09 9.77 -12.30
N MET A 56 13.48 8.95 -11.34
CA MET A 56 12.67 7.84 -10.81
C MET A 56 12.28 8.13 -9.36
N PRO A 57 11.09 7.71 -8.90
CA PRO A 57 10.73 7.78 -7.49
C PRO A 57 11.44 6.70 -6.67
N ILE A 58 11.66 7.01 -5.39
CA ILE A 58 11.88 6.01 -4.34
C ILE A 58 10.54 5.76 -3.67
N LEU A 59 10.14 4.48 -3.55
CA LEU A 59 8.95 4.05 -2.82
C LEU A 59 9.45 3.37 -1.54
N ALA A 60 9.13 3.95 -0.39
CA ALA A 60 9.72 3.53 0.87
C ALA A 60 8.71 2.84 1.79
N HIS A 61 9.05 1.61 2.20
CA HIS A 61 8.46 0.96 3.36
C HIS A 61 9.14 1.53 4.61
N GLU A 62 8.39 2.28 5.38
CA GLU A 62 8.94 3.06 6.48
C GLU A 62 8.80 2.31 7.80
N GLU A 63 9.89 1.69 8.20
CA GLU A 63 9.95 0.94 9.45
C GLU A 63 11.35 1.05 10.08
N ASP A 64 11.43 1.51 11.31
CA ASP A 64 12.63 1.35 12.12
C ASP A 64 12.60 -0.06 12.73
N ILE A 65 13.44 -0.95 12.17
CA ILE A 65 13.47 -2.37 12.57
C ILE A 65 14.01 -2.57 13.99
N GLN A 66 14.67 -1.58 14.58
CA GLN A 66 15.14 -1.66 15.96
C GLN A 66 13.97 -1.37 16.92
N LEU A 67 13.09 -0.43 16.55
CA LEU A 67 11.87 -0.14 17.30
C LEU A 67 10.80 -1.22 17.13
N SER A 68 10.68 -1.81 15.96
CA SER A 68 9.69 -2.86 15.68
C SER A 68 10.12 -4.26 16.10
N ALA A 69 11.39 -4.45 16.50
CA ALA A 69 12.02 -5.76 16.72
C ALA A 69 11.16 -6.73 17.53
N GLY A 70 10.75 -7.83 16.89
CA GLY A 70 9.94 -8.89 17.48
C GLY A 70 8.48 -8.49 17.74
N GLY A 71 8.03 -7.31 17.30
CA GLY A 71 6.64 -6.91 17.35
C GLY A 71 5.82 -7.62 16.27
N VAL A 72 4.53 -7.83 16.54
CA VAL A 72 3.63 -8.57 15.65
C VAL A 72 2.31 -7.86 15.38
N MET A 73 2.03 -6.77 16.10
CA MET A 73 0.83 -5.95 15.94
C MET A 73 1.09 -4.54 16.48
N ARG A 74 0.15 -3.61 16.35
CA ARG A 74 0.26 -2.25 16.92
C ARG A 74 0.43 -2.30 18.44
N GLU A 75 1.44 -1.62 18.98
CA GLU A 75 1.63 -1.46 20.40
C GLU A 75 0.50 -0.63 21.02
N GLY A 76 -0.19 -1.18 22.02
CA GLY A 76 -1.30 -0.52 22.67
C GLY A 76 -2.10 -1.43 23.61
N ALA A 77 -3.31 -1.01 23.95
CA ALA A 77 -4.17 -1.74 24.87
C ALA A 77 -4.53 -3.15 24.38
N VAL A 78 -4.71 -3.32 23.06
CA VAL A 78 -5.05 -4.63 22.48
C VAL A 78 -3.88 -5.59 22.53
N SER A 79 -2.68 -5.14 22.14
CA SER A 79 -1.47 -5.98 22.20
C SER A 79 -1.16 -6.41 23.65
N THR A 80 -1.29 -5.49 24.60
CA THR A 80 -1.12 -5.79 26.03
C THR A 80 -2.14 -6.82 26.51
N ARG A 81 -3.41 -6.66 26.15
CA ARG A 81 -4.50 -7.59 26.51
C ARG A 81 -4.27 -8.99 25.93
N LEU A 82 -3.77 -9.08 24.70
CA LEU A 82 -3.49 -10.35 24.02
C LEU A 82 -2.14 -10.96 24.44
N GLY A 83 -1.30 -10.24 25.17
CA GLY A 83 0.06 -10.68 25.53
C GLY A 83 1.01 -10.73 24.33
N LEU A 84 0.68 -10.01 23.24
CA LEU A 84 1.49 -9.96 22.03
C LEU A 84 2.45 -8.75 22.06
N ARG A 85 3.66 -8.94 21.53
CA ARG A 85 4.64 -7.86 21.42
C ARG A 85 4.15 -6.81 20.41
N GLY A 86 4.14 -5.55 20.84
CA GLY A 86 3.70 -4.42 20.03
C GLY A 86 4.79 -3.82 19.16
N ILE A 87 4.37 -3.20 18.05
CA ILE A 87 5.18 -2.32 17.20
C ILE A 87 4.69 -0.89 17.45
N PRO A 88 5.54 -0.01 18.00
CA PRO A 88 5.15 1.38 18.24
C PRO A 88 4.94 2.13 16.92
N ALA A 89 3.99 3.07 16.88
CA ALA A 89 3.74 3.90 15.69
C ALA A 89 4.98 4.73 15.29
N GLN A 90 5.87 4.96 16.24
CA GLN A 90 7.14 5.65 16.04
C GLN A 90 8.09 4.89 15.12
N SER A 91 7.99 3.56 15.02
CA SER A 91 8.76 2.77 14.05
C SER A 91 8.55 3.31 12.62
N GLU A 92 7.33 3.63 12.24
CA GLU A 92 6.98 4.21 10.94
C GLU A 92 7.37 5.71 10.88
N SER A 93 6.92 6.52 11.84
CA SER A 93 7.03 7.98 11.75
C SER A 93 8.47 8.52 11.87
N THR A 94 9.38 7.82 12.56
CA THR A 94 10.80 8.24 12.65
C THR A 94 11.54 7.99 11.33
N MET A 95 11.21 6.90 10.63
CA MET A 95 11.80 6.63 9.33
C MET A 95 11.26 7.60 8.28
N ILE A 96 9.96 7.90 8.27
CA ILE A 96 9.40 8.95 7.42
C ILE A 96 10.12 10.29 7.64
N ALA A 97 10.34 10.69 8.90
CA ALA A 97 11.01 11.95 9.19
C ALA A 97 12.45 11.97 8.63
N ARG A 98 13.21 10.87 8.79
CA ARG A 98 14.56 10.73 8.22
C ARG A 98 14.53 10.84 6.70
N ASP A 99 13.63 10.13 6.03
CA ASP A 99 13.63 10.04 4.58
C ASP A 99 13.06 11.29 3.92
N VAL A 100 12.19 12.03 4.59
CA VAL A 100 11.76 13.37 4.18
C VAL A 100 12.95 14.35 4.16
N GLU A 101 13.77 14.39 5.23
CA GLU A 101 14.99 15.20 5.27
C GLU A 101 15.98 14.83 4.14
N LEU A 102 16.13 13.53 3.85
CA LEU A 102 16.98 13.08 2.75
C LEU A 102 16.37 13.42 1.38
N ALA A 103 15.05 13.37 1.24
CA ALA A 103 14.36 13.74 0.01
C ALA A 103 14.48 15.26 -0.26
N GLU A 104 14.40 16.11 0.78
CA GLU A 104 14.67 17.53 0.66
C GLU A 104 16.08 17.80 0.22
N LEU A 105 17.07 17.16 0.85
CA LEU A 105 18.49 17.30 0.52
C LEU A 105 18.81 16.91 -0.93
N THR A 106 18.22 15.82 -1.42
CA THR A 106 18.55 15.24 -2.73
C THR A 106 17.65 15.72 -3.87
N GLY A 107 16.44 16.21 -3.53
CA GLY A 107 15.40 16.60 -4.49
C GLY A 107 14.77 15.43 -5.22
N VAL A 108 14.88 14.20 -4.68
CA VAL A 108 14.21 13.02 -5.22
C VAL A 108 12.69 13.10 -5.02
N HIS A 109 11.93 12.35 -5.78
CA HIS A 109 10.53 12.08 -5.45
C HIS A 109 10.47 10.91 -4.49
N LEU A 110 10.11 11.16 -3.24
CA LEU A 110 9.84 10.14 -2.23
C LEU A 110 8.36 9.82 -2.22
N HIS A 111 8.02 8.55 -2.35
CA HIS A 111 6.66 8.03 -2.15
C HIS A 111 6.65 7.13 -0.91
N ILE A 112 5.84 7.47 0.06
CA ILE A 112 5.71 6.75 1.32
C ILE A 112 4.61 5.72 1.17
N CYS A 113 4.97 4.43 1.23
CA CYS A 113 4.04 3.32 1.10
C CYS A 113 3.16 3.18 2.35
N HIS A 114 1.95 2.69 2.17
CA HIS A 114 1.00 2.18 3.17
C HIS A 114 1.01 2.88 4.55
N VAL A 115 0.85 4.20 4.58
CA VAL A 115 0.81 4.99 5.82
C VAL A 115 -0.27 4.46 6.78
N SER A 116 0.08 4.27 8.05
CA SER A 116 -0.79 3.60 9.02
C SER A 116 -1.12 4.39 10.30
N SER A 117 -0.55 5.59 10.50
CA SER A 117 -0.70 6.30 11.78
C SER A 117 -0.89 7.81 11.66
N VAL A 118 -1.57 8.39 12.64
CA VAL A 118 -1.71 9.86 12.81
C VAL A 118 -0.33 10.53 12.87
N ARG A 119 0.66 9.88 13.48
CA ARG A 119 2.02 10.46 13.62
C ARG A 119 2.67 10.64 12.27
N SER A 120 2.57 9.61 11.43
CA SER A 120 3.10 9.63 10.07
C SER A 120 2.43 10.69 9.22
N LEU A 121 1.10 10.82 9.31
CA LEU A 121 0.35 11.86 8.59
C LEU A 121 0.85 13.27 8.95
N LYS A 122 1.12 13.56 10.24
CA LYS A 122 1.66 14.87 10.66
C LYS A 122 3.02 15.16 10.06
N THR A 123 3.90 14.17 9.98
CA THR A 123 5.24 14.32 9.37
C THR A 123 5.11 14.60 7.87
N ILE A 124 4.24 13.86 7.18
CA ILE A 124 3.97 14.04 5.75
C ILE A 124 3.35 15.42 5.46
N GLU A 125 2.42 15.86 6.29
CA GLU A 125 1.80 17.18 6.18
C GLU A 125 2.85 18.31 6.25
N LEU A 126 3.75 18.26 7.22
CA LEU A 126 4.87 19.19 7.35
C LEU A 126 5.78 19.15 6.12
N ALA A 127 6.14 17.95 5.64
CA ALA A 127 6.97 17.79 4.45
C ALA A 127 6.33 18.46 3.21
N LYS A 128 5.03 18.29 3.00
CA LYS A 128 4.29 18.93 1.90
C LYS A 128 4.22 20.45 2.06
N GLN A 129 4.09 20.97 3.30
CA GLN A 129 4.16 22.42 3.58
C GLN A 129 5.53 23.01 3.23
N TRP A 130 6.62 22.27 3.45
CA TRP A 130 7.98 22.67 3.06
C TRP A 130 8.26 22.48 1.56
N ARG A 131 7.25 22.07 0.80
CA ARG A 131 7.34 21.79 -0.64
C ARG A 131 8.34 20.68 -0.99
N CYS A 132 8.61 19.78 -0.05
CA CYS A 132 9.30 18.55 -0.35
C CYS A 132 8.50 17.75 -1.40
N ARG A 133 9.19 17.12 -2.32
CA ARG A 133 8.54 16.29 -3.33
C ARG A 133 8.17 14.92 -2.75
N VAL A 134 7.18 14.93 -1.87
CA VAL A 134 6.68 13.77 -1.14
C VAL A 134 5.24 13.48 -1.53
N THR A 135 4.95 12.20 -1.80
CA THR A 135 3.61 11.63 -1.95
C THR A 135 3.46 10.43 -1.03
N CYS A 136 2.23 10.03 -0.74
CA CYS A 136 1.98 8.86 0.10
C CYS A 136 0.74 8.09 -0.32
N GLU A 137 0.67 6.85 0.13
CA GLU A 137 -0.48 5.99 -0.11
C GLU A 137 -1.04 5.38 1.17
N VAL A 138 -2.27 4.89 1.09
CA VAL A 138 -2.93 4.13 2.14
C VAL A 138 -3.55 2.87 1.54
N THR A 139 -3.64 1.82 2.34
CA THR A 139 -4.27 0.58 1.88
C THR A 139 -5.76 0.53 2.23
N PRO A 140 -6.57 -0.23 1.46
CA PRO A 140 -7.97 -0.45 1.83
C PRO A 140 -8.13 -1.04 3.23
N HIS A 141 -7.25 -1.93 3.65
CA HIS A 141 -7.36 -2.55 4.97
C HIS A 141 -7.08 -1.58 6.11
N HIS A 142 -6.14 -0.64 5.99
CA HIS A 142 -5.93 0.42 6.99
C HIS A 142 -7.08 1.44 7.05
N LEU A 143 -7.85 1.60 5.97
CA LEU A 143 -9.06 2.43 5.96
C LEU A 143 -10.28 1.74 6.56
N MET A 144 -10.27 0.39 6.67
CA MET A 144 -11.43 -0.40 7.14
C MET A 144 -11.24 -0.98 8.52
N LEU A 145 -10.05 -1.50 8.81
CA LEU A 145 -9.75 -2.30 9.99
C LEU A 145 -8.96 -1.53 11.03
N THR A 146 -9.00 -2.02 12.26
CA THR A 146 -8.26 -1.49 13.42
C THR A 146 -7.61 -2.65 14.18
N ASP A 147 -6.76 -2.35 15.16
CA ASP A 147 -6.22 -3.34 16.08
C ASP A 147 -7.30 -4.10 16.87
N GLU A 148 -8.46 -3.45 17.12
CA GLU A 148 -9.61 -4.07 17.79
C GLU A 148 -10.25 -5.20 17.00
N ASP A 149 -10.07 -5.24 15.67
CA ASP A 149 -10.57 -6.31 14.80
C ASP A 149 -9.75 -7.60 14.95
N ILE A 150 -8.55 -7.53 15.57
CA ILE A 150 -7.70 -8.69 15.84
C ILE A 150 -8.27 -9.43 17.05
N ALA A 151 -9.23 -10.29 16.78
CA ALA A 151 -9.84 -11.16 17.78
C ALA A 151 -9.34 -12.60 17.60
N GLY A 152 -9.06 -13.30 18.72
CA GLY A 152 -8.78 -14.72 18.70
C GLY A 152 -7.49 -15.13 17.97
N PHE A 153 -6.52 -14.25 17.87
CA PHE A 153 -5.21 -14.52 17.24
C PHE A 153 -5.30 -14.91 15.75
N ASP A 154 -6.30 -14.38 15.03
CA ASP A 154 -6.47 -14.65 13.62
C ASP A 154 -5.36 -13.96 12.78
N ALA A 155 -4.42 -14.74 12.29
CA ALA A 155 -3.27 -14.26 11.53
C ALA A 155 -3.65 -13.61 10.18
N ARG A 156 -4.90 -13.74 9.70
CA ARG A 156 -5.37 -13.04 8.51
C ARG A 156 -5.39 -11.51 8.68
N TYR A 157 -5.41 -11.02 9.94
CA TYR A 157 -5.31 -9.59 10.28
C TYR A 157 -3.86 -9.10 10.46
N LYS A 158 -2.87 -9.99 10.43
CA LYS A 158 -1.46 -9.63 10.62
C LYS A 158 -0.89 -9.02 9.36
N VAL A 159 -0.62 -7.72 9.38
CA VAL A 159 -0.03 -6.92 8.28
C VAL A 159 1.11 -6.04 8.81
N ASN A 160 1.97 -5.56 7.94
CA ASN A 160 3.04 -4.60 8.26
C ASN A 160 3.02 -3.44 7.23
N PRO A 161 2.81 -2.19 7.68
CA PRO A 161 2.61 -1.74 9.06
C PRO A 161 1.36 -2.35 9.69
N PRO A 162 1.35 -2.55 11.03
CA PRO A 162 0.23 -3.18 11.70
C PRO A 162 -1.01 -2.28 11.69
N LEU A 163 -2.20 -2.90 11.71
CA LEU A 163 -3.47 -2.20 11.85
C LEU A 163 -3.43 -1.25 13.05
N GLY A 164 -3.73 0.02 12.80
CA GLY A 164 -3.70 1.09 13.79
C GLY A 164 -4.94 1.12 14.70
N PHE A 165 -4.99 2.13 15.56
CA PHE A 165 -6.15 2.39 16.40
C PHE A 165 -7.33 2.94 15.58
N LYS A 166 -8.51 2.95 16.18
CA LYS A 166 -9.68 3.62 15.59
C LYS A 166 -9.39 5.09 15.24
N THR A 167 -8.62 5.79 16.08
CA THR A 167 -8.19 7.17 15.83
C THR A 167 -7.26 7.29 14.63
N ASP A 168 -6.39 6.31 14.38
CA ASP A 168 -5.53 6.26 13.20
C ASP A 168 -6.38 6.07 11.94
N ARG A 169 -7.29 5.09 11.95
CA ARG A 169 -8.20 4.83 10.83
C ARG A 169 -9.02 6.07 10.46
N GLU A 170 -9.63 6.74 11.44
CA GLU A 170 -10.41 7.95 11.17
C GLU A 170 -9.54 9.09 10.63
N ALA A 171 -8.32 9.25 11.14
CA ALA A 171 -7.39 10.25 10.62
C ALA A 171 -6.93 9.94 9.18
N LEU A 172 -6.71 8.65 8.84
CA LEU A 172 -6.40 8.24 7.47
C LEU A 172 -7.55 8.55 6.51
N ARG A 173 -8.82 8.33 6.93
CA ARG A 173 -10.01 8.69 6.15
C ARG A 173 -10.12 10.18 5.90
N VAL A 174 -9.89 11.00 6.92
CA VAL A 174 -9.87 12.47 6.82
C VAL A 174 -8.73 12.90 5.88
N ALA A 175 -7.52 12.39 6.08
CA ALA A 175 -6.36 12.71 5.25
C ALA A 175 -6.55 12.32 3.76
N LEU A 176 -7.28 11.23 3.50
CA LEU A 176 -7.66 10.83 2.15
C LEU A 176 -8.67 11.82 1.54
N ALA A 177 -9.69 12.21 2.30
CA ALA A 177 -10.72 13.15 1.88
C ALA A 177 -10.13 14.55 1.57
N ASP A 178 -9.26 15.05 2.44
CA ASP A 178 -8.62 16.37 2.35
C ASP A 178 -7.49 16.41 1.30
N GLY A 179 -7.09 15.26 0.76
CA GLY A 179 -6.06 15.17 -0.29
C GLY A 179 -4.63 15.17 0.23
N LEU A 180 -4.41 14.96 1.52
CA LEU A 180 -3.08 14.73 2.08
C LEU A 180 -2.51 13.38 1.60
N ILE A 181 -3.34 12.34 1.55
CA ILE A 181 -2.99 11.04 0.97
C ILE A 181 -3.27 11.08 -0.54
N ASP A 182 -2.30 10.69 -1.35
CA ASP A 182 -2.33 10.82 -2.81
C ASP A 182 -2.94 9.59 -3.51
N VAL A 183 -2.71 8.39 -2.97
CA VAL A 183 -3.00 7.11 -3.64
C VAL A 183 -3.68 6.14 -2.68
N ILE A 184 -4.49 5.24 -3.25
CA ILE A 184 -4.93 4.01 -2.59
C ILE A 184 -4.24 2.83 -3.29
N ALA A 185 -3.41 2.10 -2.58
CA ALA A 185 -2.71 0.91 -3.07
C ALA A 185 -3.07 -0.31 -2.22
N THR A 186 -3.03 -1.50 -2.80
CA THR A 186 -3.59 -2.70 -2.16
C THR A 186 -2.68 -3.34 -1.14
N ASP A 187 -1.37 -3.19 -1.31
CA ASP A 187 -0.40 -3.98 -0.57
C ASP A 187 -0.74 -5.49 -0.61
N HIS A 188 -1.02 -6.00 -1.83
CA HIS A 188 -1.47 -7.37 -2.05
C HIS A 188 -0.34 -8.36 -1.78
N ALA A 189 -0.40 -9.04 -0.65
CA ALA A 189 0.63 -9.97 -0.17
C ALA A 189 0.06 -11.39 0.03
N PRO A 190 0.02 -12.21 -1.03
CA PRO A 190 -0.42 -13.60 -0.94
C PRO A 190 0.62 -14.47 -0.23
N HIS A 191 0.16 -15.27 0.73
CA HIS A 191 0.97 -16.20 1.50
C HIS A 191 0.42 -17.63 1.39
N HIS A 192 1.30 -18.63 1.50
CA HIS A 192 0.88 -20.02 1.60
C HIS A 192 0.04 -20.22 2.87
N GLN A 193 -0.90 -21.17 2.82
CA GLN A 193 -1.81 -21.40 3.96
C GLN A 193 -1.06 -21.75 5.25
N ASP A 194 0.04 -22.52 5.16
CA ASP A 194 0.82 -22.92 6.34
C ASP A 194 1.50 -21.73 7.02
N GLU A 195 1.89 -20.70 6.24
CA GLU A 195 2.46 -19.45 6.76
C GLU A 195 1.46 -18.58 7.51
N LYS A 196 0.16 -18.84 7.33
CA LYS A 196 -0.94 -18.12 7.99
C LYS A 196 -1.74 -18.99 8.97
N ARG A 197 -1.63 -20.33 8.89
CA ARG A 197 -2.26 -21.29 9.82
C ARG A 197 -1.34 -21.74 10.95
N CYS A 198 -0.54 -20.82 11.42
CA CYS A 198 0.32 -21.01 12.57
C CYS A 198 -0.02 -19.99 13.66
N GLU A 199 0.70 -20.04 14.76
CA GLU A 199 0.54 -19.07 15.83
C GLU A 199 0.73 -17.64 15.34
N PHE A 200 -0.02 -16.69 15.88
CA PHE A 200 -0.02 -15.30 15.41
C PHE A 200 1.38 -14.68 15.37
N GLU A 201 2.22 -15.00 16.37
CA GLU A 201 3.59 -14.50 16.43
C GLU A 201 4.46 -15.01 15.28
N GLN A 202 4.26 -16.25 14.85
CA GLN A 202 5.04 -16.91 13.79
C GLN A 202 4.48 -16.64 12.39
N ALA A 203 3.21 -16.26 12.28
CA ALA A 203 2.56 -16.04 11.00
C ALA A 203 3.24 -14.90 10.23
N MET A 204 3.34 -15.06 8.91
CA MET A 204 3.85 -14.03 8.01
C MET A 204 2.92 -12.80 8.00
N PHE A 205 3.51 -11.61 7.87
CA PHE A 205 2.78 -10.37 7.65
C PHE A 205 2.22 -10.32 6.23
N GLY A 206 1.01 -9.80 6.07
CA GLY A 206 0.40 -9.54 4.77
C GLY A 206 -0.97 -10.18 4.59
N MET A 207 -1.76 -9.55 3.73
CA MET A 207 -3.06 -10.07 3.27
C MET A 207 -3.26 -9.82 1.78
N ILE A 208 -4.12 -10.62 1.15
CA ILE A 208 -4.54 -10.35 -0.23
C ILE A 208 -5.52 -9.18 -0.26
N GLY A 209 -5.45 -8.35 -1.30
CA GLY A 209 -6.26 -7.14 -1.41
C GLY A 209 -6.81 -6.82 -2.80
N LEU A 210 -6.32 -7.47 -3.89
CA LEU A 210 -6.70 -7.08 -5.26
C LEU A 210 -8.20 -7.22 -5.52
N GLU A 211 -8.82 -8.36 -5.16
CA GLU A 211 -10.24 -8.60 -5.42
C GLU A 211 -11.16 -7.78 -4.49
N THR A 212 -10.68 -7.38 -3.31
CA THR A 212 -11.50 -6.69 -2.30
C THR A 212 -11.29 -5.16 -2.28
N ALA A 213 -10.26 -4.64 -2.96
CA ALA A 213 -9.93 -3.21 -2.92
C ALA A 213 -11.10 -2.33 -3.36
N LEU A 214 -11.65 -2.58 -4.54
CA LEU A 214 -12.74 -1.77 -5.08
C LEU A 214 -13.98 -1.76 -4.18
N PRO A 215 -14.58 -2.89 -3.79
CA PRO A 215 -15.78 -2.89 -2.95
C PRO A 215 -15.53 -2.30 -1.55
N LEU A 216 -14.36 -2.51 -0.95
CA LEU A 216 -14.00 -1.87 0.33
C LEU A 216 -13.93 -0.35 0.17
N CYS A 217 -13.27 0.14 -0.85
CA CYS A 217 -13.16 1.58 -1.09
C CYS A 217 -14.48 2.21 -1.53
N LEU A 218 -15.38 1.49 -2.21
CA LEU A 218 -16.73 1.96 -2.51
C LEU A 218 -17.56 2.17 -1.24
N SER A 219 -17.26 1.49 -0.12
CA SER A 219 -17.91 1.80 1.15
C SER A 219 -17.62 3.22 1.63
N LEU A 220 -16.40 3.72 1.41
CA LEU A 220 -16.04 5.11 1.73
C LEU A 220 -16.85 6.12 0.92
N VAL A 221 -17.21 5.76 -0.32
CA VAL A 221 -18.10 6.60 -1.15
C VAL A 221 -19.52 6.59 -0.59
N ARG A 222 -20.04 5.43 -0.19
CA ARG A 222 -21.36 5.32 0.44
C ARG A 222 -21.43 6.05 1.78
N ASP A 223 -20.34 6.00 2.55
CA ASP A 223 -20.21 6.69 3.84
C ASP A 223 -19.98 8.22 3.68
N GLY A 224 -19.83 8.72 2.45
CA GLY A 224 -19.62 10.14 2.16
C GLY A 224 -18.21 10.64 2.49
N VAL A 225 -17.24 9.76 2.72
CA VAL A 225 -15.83 10.12 3.01
C VAL A 225 -15.14 10.69 1.78
N ILE A 226 -15.39 10.09 0.61
CA ILE A 226 -14.76 10.49 -0.66
C ILE A 226 -15.78 10.35 -1.81
N SER A 227 -15.68 11.19 -2.83
CA SER A 227 -16.52 11.02 -4.02
C SER A 227 -16.05 9.84 -4.89
N LEU A 228 -16.95 9.23 -5.66
CA LEU A 228 -16.59 8.16 -6.61
C LEU A 228 -15.49 8.61 -7.58
N ARG A 229 -15.57 9.86 -8.07
CA ARG A 229 -14.56 10.43 -8.97
C ARG A 229 -13.17 10.48 -8.31
N GLU A 230 -13.09 10.94 -7.07
CA GLU A 230 -11.83 11.01 -6.33
C GLU A 230 -11.31 9.60 -5.99
N LEU A 231 -12.18 8.67 -5.64
CA LEU A 231 -11.80 7.27 -5.44
C LEU A 231 -11.11 6.72 -6.71
N ILE A 232 -11.76 6.81 -7.86
CA ILE A 232 -11.20 6.33 -9.14
C ILE A 232 -9.87 7.04 -9.43
N ARG A 233 -9.80 8.34 -9.22
CA ARG A 233 -8.58 9.13 -9.42
C ARG A 233 -7.41 8.61 -8.57
N ARG A 234 -7.65 8.32 -7.27
CA ARG A 234 -6.64 7.80 -6.32
C ARG A 234 -6.15 6.39 -6.66
N MET A 235 -6.95 5.61 -7.37
CA MET A 235 -6.62 4.24 -7.77
C MET A 235 -6.08 4.15 -9.21
N THR A 236 -6.07 5.23 -10.00
CA THR A 236 -5.70 5.19 -11.42
C THR A 236 -4.71 6.27 -11.81
N ILE A 237 -5.17 7.51 -12.03
CA ILE A 237 -4.33 8.58 -12.59
C ILE A 237 -3.25 9.07 -11.63
N GLU A 238 -3.50 9.07 -10.31
CA GLU A 238 -2.50 9.54 -9.37
C GLU A 238 -1.30 8.58 -9.24
N PRO A 239 -1.47 7.25 -9.06
CA PRO A 239 -0.33 6.34 -9.09
C PRO A 239 0.39 6.37 -10.45
N ALA A 240 -0.33 6.50 -11.57
CA ALA A 240 0.29 6.64 -12.89
C ALA A 240 1.20 7.88 -13.00
N LYS A 241 0.76 9.02 -12.47
CA LYS A 241 1.58 10.26 -12.43
C LYS A 241 2.83 10.11 -11.56
N ILE A 242 2.71 9.47 -10.40
CA ILE A 242 3.84 9.23 -9.48
C ILE A 242 4.91 8.41 -10.17
N LEU A 243 4.49 7.37 -10.88
CA LEU A 243 5.37 6.45 -11.59
C LEU A 243 5.78 6.94 -13.01
N GLY A 244 5.28 8.10 -13.44
CA GLY A 244 5.59 8.65 -14.76
C GLY A 244 4.99 7.87 -15.93
N LEU A 245 3.88 7.17 -15.71
CA LEU A 245 3.22 6.32 -16.71
C LEU A 245 2.15 7.10 -17.48
N ALA A 246 2.07 6.91 -18.79
CA ALA A 246 1.07 7.53 -19.65
C ALA A 246 -0.20 6.67 -19.73
N VAL A 247 -0.76 6.30 -18.57
CA VAL A 247 -1.96 5.44 -18.42
C VAL A 247 -2.93 6.06 -17.39
N GLY A 248 -4.06 5.42 -17.16
CA GLY A 248 -5.03 5.81 -16.12
C GLY A 248 -6.05 6.88 -16.59
N ALA A 249 -6.18 7.13 -17.88
CA ALA A 249 -7.13 8.09 -18.44
C ALA A 249 -7.86 7.53 -19.67
N LEU A 250 -9.15 7.87 -19.81
CA LEU A 250 -9.97 7.57 -20.99
C LEU A 250 -9.91 8.76 -21.95
N ALA A 251 -8.84 8.83 -22.75
CA ALA A 251 -8.65 9.88 -23.74
C ALA A 251 -8.51 9.28 -25.15
N VAL A 252 -8.86 10.04 -26.17
CA VAL A 252 -8.67 9.63 -27.57
C VAL A 252 -7.17 9.40 -27.83
N GLY A 253 -6.82 8.22 -28.34
CA GLY A 253 -5.43 7.82 -28.57
C GLY A 253 -4.72 7.18 -27.35
N ALA A 254 -5.35 7.15 -26.17
CA ALA A 254 -4.82 6.41 -25.01
C ALA A 254 -4.99 4.89 -25.19
N ILE A 255 -4.18 4.13 -24.44
CA ILE A 255 -4.34 2.67 -24.37
C ILE A 255 -5.72 2.37 -23.81
N ALA A 256 -6.45 1.46 -24.47
CA ALA A 256 -7.80 1.07 -24.06
C ALA A 256 -7.76 0.05 -22.90
N ASP A 257 -7.37 0.51 -21.72
CA ASP A 257 -7.44 -0.22 -20.46
C ASP A 257 -8.64 0.28 -19.68
N VAL A 258 -9.69 -0.53 -19.58
CA VAL A 258 -10.99 -0.12 -19.03
C VAL A 258 -11.51 -1.18 -18.07
N THR A 259 -11.94 -0.74 -16.89
CA THR A 259 -12.67 -1.58 -15.93
C THR A 259 -14.13 -1.14 -15.88
N LEU A 260 -15.05 -2.07 -16.10
CA LEU A 260 -16.48 -1.89 -15.90
C LEU A 260 -16.90 -2.55 -14.60
N PHE A 261 -17.62 -1.84 -13.76
CA PHE A 261 -18.10 -2.39 -12.47
C PHE A 261 -19.52 -1.89 -12.14
N ASP A 262 -20.24 -2.71 -11.38
CA ASP A 262 -21.50 -2.33 -10.76
C ASP A 262 -21.24 -1.90 -9.31
N PRO A 263 -21.48 -0.63 -8.94
CA PRO A 263 -21.21 -0.15 -7.59
C PRO A 263 -22.21 -0.68 -6.53
N ASN A 264 -23.32 -1.29 -6.97
CA ASN A 264 -24.44 -1.71 -6.11
C ASN A 264 -24.57 -3.22 -5.98
N GLU A 265 -23.94 -4.01 -6.84
CA GLU A 265 -24.01 -5.49 -6.77
C GLU A 265 -23.31 -6.00 -5.52
N SER A 266 -24.03 -6.77 -4.70
CA SER A 266 -23.46 -7.44 -3.52
C SER A 266 -23.03 -8.86 -3.87
N TRP A 267 -21.92 -9.29 -3.28
CA TRP A 267 -21.36 -10.63 -3.47
C TRP A 267 -20.57 -11.05 -2.23
N THR A 268 -20.39 -12.34 -2.02
CA THR A 268 -19.62 -12.89 -0.89
C THR A 268 -18.22 -13.22 -1.33
N VAL A 269 -17.21 -12.77 -0.58
CA VAL A 269 -15.80 -13.10 -0.84
C VAL A 269 -15.59 -14.59 -0.63
N GLY A 270 -15.14 -15.30 -1.68
CA GLY A 270 -14.94 -16.75 -1.68
C GLY A 270 -16.06 -17.54 -2.37
N ASP A 271 -17.27 -17.00 -2.57
CA ASP A 271 -18.34 -17.65 -3.32
C ASP A 271 -18.24 -17.37 -4.83
N ALA A 272 -17.62 -16.25 -5.21
CA ALA A 272 -17.34 -15.90 -6.61
C ALA A 272 -15.99 -16.45 -7.05
N PRO A 273 -15.73 -16.52 -8.36
CA PRO A 273 -14.40 -16.84 -8.86
C PRO A 273 -13.34 -15.98 -8.20
N HIS A 274 -12.31 -16.62 -7.66
CA HIS A 274 -11.19 -16.01 -6.96
C HIS A 274 -9.92 -16.37 -7.72
N PHE A 275 -9.14 -15.37 -8.09
CA PHE A 275 -7.98 -15.54 -8.97
C PHE A 275 -6.64 -15.51 -8.22
N SER A 276 -6.60 -14.91 -7.04
CA SER A 276 -5.42 -15.00 -6.17
C SER A 276 -5.21 -16.46 -5.76
N ARG A 277 -3.95 -16.90 -5.74
CA ARG A 277 -3.59 -18.26 -5.28
C ARG A 277 -3.73 -18.45 -3.78
N SER A 278 -3.98 -17.37 -3.05
CA SER A 278 -4.09 -17.37 -1.60
C SER A 278 -5.45 -16.87 -1.13
N THR A 279 -5.82 -17.22 0.09
CA THR A 279 -7.08 -16.84 0.75
C THR A 279 -6.84 -16.09 2.05
N ASN A 280 -5.61 -15.58 2.28
CA ASN A 280 -5.19 -14.90 3.51
C ASN A 280 -5.78 -13.49 3.60
N THR A 281 -7.08 -13.40 3.85
CA THR A 281 -7.80 -12.14 4.09
C THR A 281 -8.87 -12.30 5.17
N PRO A 282 -9.04 -11.32 6.07
CA PRO A 282 -10.12 -11.34 7.05
C PRO A 282 -11.50 -11.05 6.44
N PHE A 283 -11.54 -10.69 5.16
CA PHE A 283 -12.79 -10.46 4.43
C PHE A 283 -13.39 -11.73 3.84
N TRP A 284 -12.71 -12.87 3.93
CA TRP A 284 -13.23 -14.15 3.43
C TRP A 284 -14.56 -14.50 4.09
N GLY A 285 -15.58 -14.83 3.29
CA GLY A 285 -16.96 -15.10 3.73
C GLY A 285 -17.78 -13.85 4.05
N LYS A 286 -17.21 -12.65 3.94
CA LYS A 286 -17.97 -11.40 4.15
C LYS A 286 -18.65 -10.96 2.85
N SER A 287 -19.87 -10.42 2.99
CA SER A 287 -20.58 -9.78 1.87
C SER A 287 -20.02 -8.39 1.64
N LEU A 288 -19.59 -8.10 0.43
CA LEU A 288 -19.12 -6.80 -0.04
C LEU A 288 -20.03 -6.29 -1.17
N THR A 289 -20.12 -4.98 -1.32
CA THR A 289 -20.93 -4.33 -2.35
C THR A 289 -20.03 -3.55 -3.31
N GLY A 290 -20.23 -3.78 -4.61
CA GLY A 290 -19.41 -3.29 -5.72
C GLY A 290 -18.68 -4.46 -6.37
N ARG A 291 -18.94 -4.71 -7.67
CA ARG A 291 -18.38 -5.85 -8.38
C ARG A 291 -17.88 -5.48 -9.76
N VAL A 292 -16.65 -5.90 -10.08
CA VAL A 292 -16.12 -5.79 -11.45
C VAL A 292 -16.91 -6.72 -12.37
N LYS A 293 -17.40 -6.20 -13.49
CA LYS A 293 -18.16 -6.91 -14.51
C LYS A 293 -17.31 -7.28 -15.71
N ALA A 294 -16.38 -6.39 -16.10
CA ALA A 294 -15.45 -6.67 -17.17
C ALA A 294 -14.15 -5.88 -17.00
N THR A 295 -13.07 -6.47 -17.51
CA THR A 295 -11.76 -5.81 -17.61
C THR A 295 -11.27 -5.92 -19.05
N ILE A 296 -10.88 -4.78 -19.62
CA ILE A 296 -10.34 -4.63 -20.95
C ILE A 296 -8.89 -4.18 -20.81
N VAL A 297 -7.97 -4.85 -21.48
CA VAL A 297 -6.54 -4.52 -21.50
C VAL A 297 -6.07 -4.41 -22.95
N GLY A 298 -5.55 -3.25 -23.31
CA GLY A 298 -5.11 -2.98 -24.69
C GLY A 298 -6.23 -3.17 -25.72
N GLY A 299 -7.48 -2.90 -25.37
CA GLY A 299 -8.66 -3.07 -26.23
C GLY A 299 -9.22 -4.50 -26.30
N LYS A 300 -8.64 -5.46 -25.57
CA LYS A 300 -9.13 -6.84 -25.50
C LYS A 300 -9.83 -7.08 -24.17
N VAL A 301 -11.01 -7.69 -24.19
CA VAL A 301 -11.68 -8.16 -22.98
C VAL A 301 -10.89 -9.34 -22.45
N VAL A 302 -10.40 -9.24 -21.23
CA VAL A 302 -9.61 -10.29 -20.55
C VAL A 302 -10.34 -10.93 -19.38
N TYR A 303 -11.41 -10.26 -18.91
CA TYR A 303 -12.29 -10.77 -17.85
C TYR A 303 -13.72 -10.30 -18.11
N ARG A 304 -14.70 -11.18 -17.89
CA ARG A 304 -16.13 -10.85 -17.92
C ARG A 304 -16.93 -11.77 -17.01
N ASP A 305 -17.76 -11.17 -16.14
CA ASP A 305 -18.75 -11.83 -15.29
C ASP A 305 -18.25 -13.08 -14.54
N GLY A 306 -17.00 -13.07 -14.07
CA GLY A 306 -16.41 -14.16 -13.30
C GLY A 306 -15.47 -15.06 -14.10
N GLU A 307 -15.31 -14.84 -15.41
CA GLU A 307 -14.48 -15.67 -16.27
C GLU A 307 -13.28 -14.88 -16.83
N MET A 308 -12.10 -15.50 -16.83
CA MET A 308 -10.94 -15.02 -17.59
C MET A 308 -11.06 -15.49 -19.04
N LEU A 309 -10.79 -14.58 -20.00
CA LEU A 309 -10.98 -14.77 -21.43
C LEU A 309 -9.66 -14.78 -22.19
#